data_d31c5446548a5b2e0a5bcc1652c12fc6
#
_entry.id   d31c5446548a5b2e0a5bcc1652c12fc6
#
_cell.length_a   1.000
_cell.length_b   1.000
_cell.length_c   1.000
_cell.angle_alpha   90.00
_cell.angle_beta   90.00
_cell.angle_gamma   90.00
#
_symmetry.space_group_name_H-M   'P 1'
#
loop_
_entity.id
_entity.type
_entity.pdbx_description
1 polymer ?
#
loop_
_entity_poly.entity_id
_entity_poly.type
_entity_poly.pdbx_seq_one_letter_code
_entity_poly.pdbx_strand_id
1 'polypeptide(L)' 'MKETRKFDITIDDHRFVGEEEYGGQIYINRVFINDKEIGLWNKRIGYALSAKRLEGWETQVQNYFKQN' A
#
# COMPACT_ATOMS: atom_id res chain seq x y z
N MET A 1 9.10 -20.04 6.30
CA MET A 1 8.08 -19.47 5.40
C MET A 1 7.29 -18.41 6.15
N LYS A 2 7.25 -17.19 5.64
CA LYS A 2 6.53 -16.11 6.30
C LYS A 2 5.07 -16.14 5.89
N GLU A 3 4.20 -16.02 6.87
CA GLU A 3 2.77 -15.96 6.61
C GLU A 3 2.37 -14.55 6.21
N THR A 4 1.52 -14.45 5.22
CA THR A 4 0.95 -13.18 4.79
C THR A 4 -0.56 -13.26 4.84
N ARG A 5 -1.19 -12.10 5.08
CA ARG A 5 -2.64 -11.97 5.09
C ARG A 5 -3.02 -10.88 4.11
N LYS A 6 -3.91 -11.20 3.19
CA LYS A 6 -4.38 -10.22 2.21
C LYS A 6 -5.29 -9.19 2.87
N PHE A 7 -5.19 -7.96 2.41
CA PHE A 7 -6.06 -6.89 2.88
C PHE A 7 -6.59 -6.08 1.70
N ASP A 8 -7.73 -5.44 1.94
CA ASP A 8 -8.37 -4.53 1.00
C ASP A 8 -9.07 -3.48 1.87
N ILE A 9 -8.43 -2.34 2.06
CA ILE A 9 -8.89 -1.32 2.99
C ILE A 9 -8.99 0.03 2.28
N THR A 10 -9.89 0.88 2.80
CA THR A 10 -10.04 2.24 2.31
C THR A 10 -9.75 3.21 3.43
N ILE A 11 -8.85 4.14 3.17
CA ILE A 11 -8.50 5.23 4.07
C ILE A 11 -8.77 6.52 3.30
N ASP A 12 -9.78 7.28 3.75
CA ASP A 12 -10.27 8.45 3.03
C ASP A 12 -10.70 8.05 1.61
N ASP A 13 -10.15 8.69 0.58
CA ASP A 13 -10.48 8.37 -0.81
C ASP A 13 -9.49 7.38 -1.47
N HIS A 14 -8.61 6.81 -0.66
CA HIS A 14 -7.59 5.86 -1.13
C HIS A 14 -7.98 4.44 -0.73
N ARG A 15 -8.03 3.55 -1.70
CA ARG A 15 -8.23 2.13 -1.46
C ARG A 15 -6.92 1.39 -1.71
N PHE A 16 -6.47 0.67 -0.70
CA PHE A 16 -5.22 -0.07 -0.74
C PHE A 16 -5.48 -1.56 -0.73
N VAL A 17 -4.93 -2.26 -1.70
CA VAL A 17 -5.03 -3.72 -1.80
C VAL A 17 -3.62 -4.28 -1.73
N GLY A 18 -3.41 -5.22 -0.83
CA GLY A 18 -2.08 -5.77 -0.66
C GLY A 18 -2.03 -6.90 0.34
N GLU A 19 -0.88 -7.05 0.96
CA GLU A 19 -0.62 -8.13 1.90
C GLU A 19 0.11 -7.60 3.12
N GLU A 20 -0.26 -8.12 4.28
CA GLU A 20 0.42 -7.85 5.53
C GLU A 20 1.21 -9.09 5.92
N GLU A 21 2.51 -8.94 6.08
CA GLU A 21 3.36 -10.03 6.54
C GLU A 21 3.33 -10.09 8.06
N TYR A 22 3.40 -11.29 8.59
CA TYR A 22 3.46 -11.47 10.05
C TYR A 22 4.62 -10.65 10.61
N GLY A 23 4.33 -9.82 11.59
CA GLY A 23 5.31 -8.88 12.13
C GLY A 23 5.06 -7.43 11.69
N GLY A 24 4.08 -7.21 10.83
CA GLY A 24 3.63 -5.86 10.51
C GLY A 24 4.18 -5.25 9.23
N GLN A 25 4.96 -5.98 8.46
CA GLN A 25 5.43 -5.47 7.17
C GLN A 25 4.29 -5.44 6.17
N ILE A 26 4.14 -4.30 5.50
CA ILE A 26 3.05 -4.09 4.54
C ILE A 26 3.60 -4.09 3.12
N TYR A 27 2.89 -4.78 2.24
CA TYR A 27 3.17 -4.79 0.81
C TYR A 27 1.92 -4.37 0.06
N ILE A 28 1.98 -3.20 -0.58
CA ILE A 28 0.84 -2.67 -1.33
C ILE A 28 0.96 -3.11 -2.78
N ASN A 29 -0.04 -3.83 -3.27
CA ASN A 29 -0.04 -4.35 -4.63
C ASN A 29 -0.79 -3.43 -5.59
N ARG A 30 -1.90 -2.82 -5.13
CA ARG A 30 -2.74 -1.94 -5.95
C ARG A 30 -3.23 -0.78 -5.12
N VAL A 31 -3.36 0.38 -5.74
CA VAL A 31 -3.93 1.57 -5.11
C VAL A 31 -4.96 2.18 -6.05
N PHE A 32 -6.11 2.56 -5.49
CA PHE A 32 -7.15 3.27 -6.21
C PHE A 32 -7.42 4.59 -5.49
N ILE A 33 -7.46 5.68 -6.22
CA ILE A 33 -7.84 6.98 -5.68
C ILE A 33 -9.10 7.43 -6.41
N ASN A 34 -10.19 7.66 -5.66
CA ASN A 34 -11.50 7.99 -6.22
C ASN A 34 -11.92 6.95 -7.27
N ASP A 35 -11.76 5.66 -6.94
CA ASP A 35 -12.13 4.52 -7.79
C ASP A 35 -11.30 4.39 -9.05
N LYS A 36 -10.23 5.16 -9.18
CA LYS A 36 -9.34 5.09 -10.34
C LYS A 36 -8.02 4.44 -9.92
N GLU A 37 -7.66 3.35 -10.59
CA GLU A 37 -6.42 2.66 -10.29
C GLU A 37 -5.20 3.48 -10.69
N ILE A 38 -4.23 3.54 -9.78
CA ILE A 38 -2.96 4.23 -9.99
C ILE A 38 -1.86 3.20 -10.15
N GLY A 39 -1.06 3.34 -11.20
CA GLY A 39 0.10 2.49 -11.37
C GLY A 39 1.14 2.77 -10.29
N LEU A 40 1.56 1.72 -9.60
CA LEU A 40 2.61 1.83 -8.58
C LEU A 40 3.99 1.96 -9.20
N TRP A 41 4.10 1.62 -10.47
CA TRP A 41 5.33 1.63 -11.21
C TRP A 41 5.24 2.57 -12.39
N ASN A 42 6.13 3.52 -12.46
CA ASN A 42 6.17 4.44 -13.58
C ASN A 42 7.60 4.54 -14.13
N LYS A 43 7.80 3.99 -15.32
CA LYS A 43 9.10 3.99 -15.97
C LYS A 43 9.60 5.39 -16.33
N ARG A 44 8.67 6.33 -16.57
CA ARG A 44 9.03 7.69 -16.98
C ARG A 44 9.53 8.56 -15.85
N ILE A 45 8.88 8.43 -14.68
CA ILE A 45 9.17 9.29 -13.54
C ILE A 45 10.35 8.74 -12.75
N GLY A 46 10.62 7.48 -12.96
CA GLY A 46 11.70 6.83 -12.27
C GLY A 46 11.27 6.20 -10.97
N TYR A 47 12.11 5.33 -10.57
CA TYR A 47 11.92 4.44 -9.46
C TYR A 47 11.77 5.16 -8.11
N ALA A 48 12.59 6.18 -7.92
CA ALA A 48 12.71 6.81 -6.62
C ALA A 48 11.44 7.52 -6.15
N LEU A 49 10.71 8.14 -7.08
CA LEU A 49 9.48 8.85 -6.74
C LEU A 49 8.38 7.89 -6.34
N SER A 50 8.23 6.81 -7.11
CA SER A 50 7.22 5.79 -6.81
C SER A 50 7.53 5.07 -5.50
N ALA A 51 8.80 4.77 -5.25
CA ALA A 51 9.21 4.12 -4.02
C ALA A 51 8.95 4.98 -2.78
N LYS A 52 9.23 6.27 -2.88
CA LYS A 52 9.01 7.19 -1.77
C LYS A 52 7.53 7.34 -1.43
N ARG A 53 6.69 7.46 -2.46
CA ARG A 53 5.25 7.55 -2.27
C ARG A 53 4.71 6.24 -1.68
N LEU A 54 5.18 5.12 -2.17
CA LEU A 54 4.76 3.81 -1.69
C LEU A 54 5.13 3.63 -0.21
N GLU A 55 6.31 4.07 0.18
CA GLU A 55 6.74 4.01 1.58
C GLU A 55 5.79 4.80 2.50
N GLY A 56 5.35 5.98 2.07
CA GLY A 56 4.39 6.77 2.83
C GLY A 56 3.04 6.06 2.97
N TRP A 57 2.58 5.42 1.92
CA TRP A 57 1.32 4.65 1.95
C TRP A 57 1.45 3.42 2.83
N GLU A 58 2.58 2.73 2.77
CA GLU A 58 2.82 1.58 3.63
C GLU A 58 2.77 1.96 5.11
N THR A 59 3.37 3.09 5.46
CA THR A 59 3.32 3.63 6.82
C THR A 59 1.88 3.93 7.24
N GLN A 60 1.11 4.53 6.35
CA GLN A 60 -0.30 4.85 6.60
C GLN A 60 -1.12 3.59 6.85
N VAL A 61 -0.92 2.55 6.05
CA VAL A 61 -1.61 1.28 6.21
C VAL A 61 -1.20 0.60 7.51
N GLN A 62 0.08 0.62 7.86
CA GLN A 62 0.55 0.08 9.12
C GLN A 62 -0.13 0.76 10.31
N ASN A 63 -0.24 2.08 10.27
CA ASN A 63 -0.89 2.84 11.34
C ASN A 63 -2.37 2.49 11.43
N TYR A 64 -3.03 2.28 10.31
CA TYR A 64 -4.42 1.85 10.28
C TYR A 64 -4.61 0.55 11.05
N PHE A 65 -3.76 -0.43 10.80
CA PHE A 65 -3.87 -1.72 11.48
C PHE A 65 -3.52 -1.65 12.95
N LYS A 66 -2.62 -0.76 13.35
CA LYS A 66 -2.28 -0.57 14.76
C LYS A 66 -3.41 0.05 15.57
N GLN A 67 -4.24 0.86 14.92
CA GLN A 67 -5.37 1.52 15.58
C GLN A 67 -6.59 0.62 15.73
N ASN A 68 -6.64 -0.43 14.98
CA ASN A 68 -7.74 -1.38 14.99
C ASN A 68 -7.27 -2.72 15.54
#